data_ac194de94afcabe97666f0e85aaa296d
#
_entry.id   ac194de94afcabe97666f0e85aaa296d
#
_cell.length_a   1.000
_cell.length_b   1.000
_cell.length_c   1.000
_cell.angle_alpha   90.00
_cell.angle_beta   90.00
_cell.angle_gamma   90.00
#
_symmetry.space_group_name_H-M   'P 1'
#
loop_
_entity.id
_entity.type
_entity.pdbx_description
1 polymer ?
#
loop_
_entity_poly.entity_id
_entity_poly.type
_entity_poly.pdbx_seq_one_letter_code
_entity_poly.pdbx_strand_id
1 'polypeptide(L)'
;MSKLAVEETGLGRVADKVNKNILAIEKTPGVEDLKPYTYTGDDGLTLLERAPFGVIGSVTPCTNPSETIINNGIGMIAGGNSVAFNPHPSAKKVSAFTVSLMNKAIISEGGPPN
;
A
#
# COMPACT_ATOMS: atom_id res chain seq x y z
N MET A 1 9.93 -11.74 -1.81
CA MET A 1 9.40 -11.15 -0.57
C MET A 1 9.20 -12.18 0.54
N SER A 2 8.31 -13.16 0.41
CA SER A 2 7.91 -14.10 1.49
C SER A 2 9.06 -14.89 2.13
N LYS A 3 9.98 -15.44 1.32
CA LYS A 3 11.17 -16.13 1.84
C LYS A 3 12.05 -15.19 2.65
N LEU A 4 12.37 -14.01 2.10
CA LEU A 4 13.17 -12.99 2.78
C LEU A 4 12.52 -12.51 4.10
N ALA A 5 11.19 -12.40 4.14
CA ALA A 5 10.47 -12.02 5.36
C ALA A 5 10.67 -13.05 6.48
N VAL A 6 10.57 -14.35 6.17
CA VAL A 6 10.79 -15.41 7.16
C VAL A 6 12.27 -15.48 7.59
N GLU A 7 13.19 -15.37 6.64
CA GLU A 7 14.65 -15.40 6.92
C GLU A 7 15.09 -14.22 7.82
N GLU A 8 14.57 -13.03 7.57
CA GLU A 8 14.96 -11.82 8.32
C GLU A 8 14.29 -11.73 9.69
N THR A 9 12.98 -12.04 9.76
CA THR A 9 12.19 -11.83 10.98
C THR A 9 12.12 -13.07 11.87
N GLY A 10 12.38 -14.27 11.33
CA GLY A 10 12.13 -15.53 12.02
C GLY A 10 10.67 -15.88 12.24
N LEU A 11 9.73 -15.13 11.63
CA LEU A 11 8.30 -15.23 11.91
C LEU A 11 7.52 -15.82 10.74
N GLY A 12 6.67 -16.80 11.05
CA GLY A 12 5.72 -17.39 10.12
C GLY A 12 6.32 -18.43 9.17
N ARG A 13 5.52 -18.88 8.20
CA ARG A 13 5.92 -19.85 7.18
C ARG A 13 5.87 -19.20 5.79
N VAL A 14 6.77 -19.58 4.90
CA VAL A 14 6.87 -18.99 3.56
C VAL A 14 5.56 -19.11 2.78
N ALA A 15 4.92 -20.28 2.81
CA ALA A 15 3.64 -20.51 2.11
C ALA A 15 2.52 -19.57 2.60
N ASP A 16 2.41 -19.39 3.91
CA ASP A 16 1.40 -18.49 4.50
C ASP A 16 1.68 -17.03 4.13
N LYS A 17 2.95 -16.64 4.10
CA LYS A 17 3.37 -15.30 3.66
C LYS A 17 3.07 -15.06 2.18
N VAL A 18 3.20 -16.08 1.32
CA VAL A 18 2.80 -15.98 -0.09
C VAL A 18 1.31 -15.72 -0.19
N ASN A 19 0.48 -16.53 0.49
CA ASN A 19 -0.97 -16.37 0.49
C ASN A 19 -1.41 -15.01 1.02
N LYS A 20 -0.77 -14.50 2.07
CA LYS A 20 -1.06 -13.16 2.61
C LYS A 20 -0.69 -12.04 1.63
N ASN A 21 0.44 -12.14 0.94
CA ASN A 21 0.82 -11.16 -0.07
C ASN A 21 -0.18 -11.17 -1.24
N ILE A 22 -0.60 -12.35 -1.71
CA ILE A 22 -1.63 -12.48 -2.75
C ILE A 22 -2.94 -11.84 -2.29
N LEU A 23 -3.38 -12.15 -1.06
CA LEU A 23 -4.58 -11.57 -0.49
C LEU A 23 -4.49 -10.03 -0.41
N ALA A 24 -3.35 -9.49 0.00
CA ALA A 24 -3.14 -8.05 0.06
C ALA A 24 -3.22 -7.39 -1.32
N ILE A 25 -2.66 -8.05 -2.36
CA ILE A 25 -2.71 -7.53 -3.73
C ILE A 25 -4.14 -7.58 -4.29
N GLU A 26 -4.86 -8.71 -4.10
CA GLU A 26 -6.15 -8.93 -4.73
C GLU A 26 -7.33 -8.27 -4.02
N LYS A 27 -7.23 -8.05 -2.71
CA LYS A 27 -8.35 -7.61 -1.87
C LYS A 27 -8.20 -6.21 -1.31
N THR A 28 -7.05 -5.56 -1.47
CA THR A 28 -6.92 -4.17 -1.07
C THR A 28 -7.67 -3.27 -2.05
N PRO A 29 -8.62 -2.44 -1.59
CA PRO A 29 -9.33 -1.51 -2.46
C PRO A 29 -8.38 -0.49 -3.09
N GLY A 30 -8.63 -0.14 -4.35
CA GLY A 30 -7.89 0.85 -5.11
C GLY A 30 -8.73 2.08 -5.42
N VAL A 31 -8.60 2.57 -6.66
CA VAL A 31 -9.31 3.77 -7.13
C VAL A 31 -10.82 3.59 -7.28
N GLU A 32 -11.32 2.36 -7.32
CA GLU A 32 -12.74 2.04 -7.47
C GLU A 32 -13.61 2.59 -6.34
N ASP A 33 -13.05 2.78 -5.14
CA ASP A 33 -13.73 3.32 -3.98
C ASP A 33 -13.63 4.86 -3.87
N LEU A 34 -12.97 5.52 -4.82
CA LEU A 34 -12.74 6.97 -4.80
C LEU A 34 -13.75 7.75 -5.65
N LYS A 35 -14.89 7.17 -5.97
CA LYS A 35 -15.93 7.81 -6.76
C LYS A 35 -16.46 9.07 -6.05
N PRO A 36 -16.68 10.17 -6.79
CA PRO A 36 -17.35 11.35 -6.25
C PRO A 36 -18.78 11.03 -5.81
N TYR A 37 -19.25 11.69 -4.77
CA TYR A 37 -20.62 11.63 -4.31
C TYR A 37 -21.32 12.95 -4.63
N THR A 38 -22.52 12.88 -5.17
CA THR A 38 -23.33 14.04 -5.48
C THR A 38 -24.63 13.99 -4.70
N TYR A 39 -24.94 15.06 -4.01
CA TYR A 39 -26.20 15.26 -3.31
C TYR A 39 -26.89 16.43 -3.94
N THR A 40 -28.16 16.23 -4.33
CA THR A 40 -29.04 17.27 -4.89
C THR A 40 -30.22 17.51 -3.97
N GLY A 41 -30.69 18.76 -3.94
CA GLY A 41 -31.91 19.19 -3.24
C GLY A 41 -32.57 20.32 -4.01
N ASP A 42 -33.67 20.84 -3.47
CA ASP A 42 -34.44 21.91 -4.15
C ASP A 42 -33.64 23.21 -4.31
N ASP A 43 -32.71 23.46 -3.39
CA ASP A 43 -31.96 24.73 -3.31
C ASP A 43 -30.47 24.60 -3.70
N GLY A 44 -30.01 23.43 -4.18
CA GLY A 44 -28.59 23.29 -4.55
C GLY A 44 -28.09 21.92 -4.90
N LEU A 45 -26.78 21.89 -5.21
CA LEU A 45 -25.99 20.70 -5.54
C LEU A 45 -24.74 20.70 -4.66
N THR A 46 -24.45 19.56 -4.00
CA THR A 46 -23.19 19.33 -3.32
C THR A 46 -22.44 18.21 -4.02
N LEU A 47 -21.21 18.48 -4.44
CA LEU A 47 -20.26 17.49 -4.95
C LEU A 47 -19.18 17.26 -3.90
N LEU A 48 -19.01 15.98 -3.51
CA LEU A 48 -17.98 15.54 -2.57
C LEU A 48 -16.93 14.74 -3.31
N GLU A 49 -15.70 15.24 -3.34
CA GLU A 49 -14.55 14.55 -3.91
C GLU A 49 -13.50 14.35 -2.83
N ARG A 50 -12.67 13.31 -3.01
CA ARG A 50 -11.53 13.03 -2.10
C ARG A 50 -10.28 13.71 -2.62
N ALA A 51 -9.53 14.35 -1.72
CA ALA A 51 -8.25 14.98 -2.03
C ALA A 51 -7.10 14.26 -1.31
N PRO A 52 -5.90 14.20 -1.90
CA PRO A 52 -4.73 13.62 -1.25
C PRO A 52 -4.26 14.46 -0.06
N PHE A 53 -3.67 13.79 0.92
CA PHE A 53 -2.95 14.47 2.02
C PHE A 53 -1.57 14.99 1.59
N GLY A 54 -0.99 14.40 0.54
CA GLY A 54 0.36 14.70 0.06
C GLY A 54 1.34 13.57 0.41
N VAL A 55 2.20 13.75 1.41
CA VAL A 55 3.14 12.72 1.86
C VAL A 55 2.64 12.07 3.15
N ILE A 56 2.53 10.75 3.14
CA ILE A 56 2.08 9.96 4.29
C ILE A 56 3.25 9.14 4.85
N GLY A 57 3.49 9.26 6.17
CA GLY A 57 4.41 8.39 6.90
C GLY A 57 3.72 7.09 7.32
N SER A 58 4.21 5.94 6.84
CA SER A 58 3.65 4.63 7.15
C SER A 58 4.61 3.80 8.00
N VAL A 59 4.31 3.62 9.29
CA VAL A 59 5.08 2.76 10.19
C VAL A 59 4.60 1.32 10.01
N THR A 60 5.53 0.39 9.73
CA THR A 60 5.20 -1.00 9.41
C THR A 60 5.77 -1.99 10.43
N PRO A 61 5.03 -3.08 10.74
CA PRO A 61 5.42 -4.06 11.75
C PRO A 61 6.42 -5.08 11.21
N CYS A 62 7.00 -5.88 12.13
CA CYS A 62 7.83 -7.03 11.74
C CYS A 62 7.03 -8.29 11.41
N THR A 63 5.79 -8.41 11.92
CA THR A 63 4.95 -9.60 11.75
C THR A 63 4.42 -9.78 10.33
N ASN A 64 4.06 -8.69 9.67
CA ASN A 64 3.50 -8.64 8.31
C ASN A 64 4.16 -7.52 7.49
N PRO A 65 5.49 -7.53 7.30
CA PRO A 65 6.19 -6.39 6.71
C PRO A 65 5.82 -6.15 5.25
N SER A 66 5.82 -7.18 4.41
CA SER A 66 5.48 -7.05 2.98
C SER A 66 4.00 -6.80 2.76
N GLU A 67 3.15 -7.52 3.45
CA GLU A 67 1.69 -7.41 3.33
C GLU A 67 1.18 -6.02 3.71
N THR A 68 1.73 -5.45 4.80
CA THR A 68 1.37 -4.10 5.25
C THR A 68 1.83 -3.04 4.25
N ILE A 69 3.02 -3.18 3.68
CA ILE A 69 3.53 -2.25 2.67
C ILE A 69 2.67 -2.30 1.41
N ILE A 70 2.29 -3.49 0.95
CA ILE A 70 1.42 -3.67 -0.22
C ILE A 70 0.06 -3.03 0.04
N ASN A 71 -0.60 -3.38 1.15
CA ASN A 71 -1.91 -2.85 1.48
C ASN A 71 -1.90 -1.31 1.62
N ASN A 72 -1.02 -0.78 2.45
CA ASN A 72 -0.92 0.65 2.68
C ASN A 72 -0.50 1.40 1.41
N GLY A 73 0.43 0.83 0.63
CA GLY A 73 0.89 1.41 -0.62
C GLY A 73 -0.23 1.54 -1.64
N ILE A 74 -1.01 0.47 -1.88
CA ILE A 74 -2.14 0.50 -2.82
C ILE A 74 -3.14 1.57 -2.42
N GLY A 75 -3.64 1.55 -1.17
CA GLY A 75 -4.67 2.50 -0.74
C GLY A 75 -4.19 3.95 -0.70
N MET A 76 -2.97 4.20 -0.23
CA MET A 76 -2.42 5.55 -0.12
C MET A 76 -2.10 6.16 -1.50
N ILE A 77 -1.53 5.36 -2.41
CA ILE A 77 -1.21 5.79 -3.78
C ILE A 77 -2.49 5.97 -4.60
N ALA A 78 -3.48 5.08 -4.46
CA ALA A 78 -4.79 5.24 -5.07
C ALA A 78 -5.44 6.58 -4.67
N GLY A 79 -5.26 7.00 -3.42
CA GLY A 79 -5.70 8.32 -2.93
C GLY A 79 -4.84 9.50 -3.40
N GLY A 80 -3.87 9.30 -4.30
CA GLY A 80 -3.03 10.36 -4.87
C GLY A 80 -1.89 10.82 -3.97
N ASN A 81 -1.49 10.03 -2.98
CA ASN A 81 -0.44 10.38 -2.02
C ASN A 81 0.90 9.75 -2.39
N SER A 82 1.99 10.36 -1.92
CA SER A 82 3.30 9.71 -1.78
C SER A 82 3.42 9.06 -0.40
N VAL A 83 4.20 7.98 -0.29
CA VAL A 83 4.33 7.22 0.96
C VAL A 83 5.78 7.04 1.35
N ALA A 84 6.13 7.47 2.55
CA ALA A 84 7.42 7.20 3.19
C ALA A 84 7.24 6.07 4.21
N PHE A 85 7.79 4.88 3.93
CA PHE A 85 7.71 3.73 4.82
C PHE A 85 8.80 3.75 5.88
N ASN A 86 8.41 3.60 7.15
CA ASN A 86 9.31 3.43 8.29
C ASN A 86 9.18 2.01 8.85
N PRO A 87 10.08 1.07 8.45
CA PRO A 87 9.98 -0.33 8.82
C PRO A 87 10.42 -0.59 10.25
N HIS A 88 9.87 -1.65 10.86
CA HIS A 88 10.39 -2.20 12.10
C HIS A 88 11.88 -2.59 11.93
N PRO A 89 12.74 -2.36 12.93
CA PRO A 89 14.18 -2.68 12.84
C PRO A 89 14.51 -4.10 12.39
N SER A 90 13.70 -5.10 12.78
CA SER A 90 13.86 -6.51 12.43
C SER A 90 13.28 -6.90 11.05
N ALA A 91 12.82 -5.94 10.25
CA ALA A 91 12.22 -6.19 8.93
C ALA A 91 12.67 -5.19 7.85
N LYS A 92 13.84 -4.57 8.04
CA LYS A 92 14.34 -3.50 7.16
C LYS A 92 14.59 -3.97 5.72
N LYS A 93 15.23 -5.15 5.57
CA LYS A 93 15.62 -5.66 4.25
C LYS A 93 14.41 -6.06 3.42
N VAL A 94 13.48 -6.83 4.00
CA VAL A 94 12.26 -7.23 3.31
C VAL A 94 11.38 -6.03 2.98
N SER A 95 11.30 -5.06 3.87
CA SER A 95 10.53 -3.83 3.64
C SER A 95 11.12 -3.01 2.49
N ALA A 96 12.41 -2.73 2.50
CA ALA A 96 13.09 -2.02 1.42
C ALA A 96 12.94 -2.75 0.07
N PHE A 97 13.07 -4.07 0.08
CA PHE A 97 12.90 -4.89 -1.11
C PHE A 97 11.45 -4.81 -1.65
N THR A 98 10.45 -4.86 -0.76
CA THR A 98 9.04 -4.77 -1.13
C THR A 98 8.72 -3.40 -1.74
N VAL A 99 9.16 -2.31 -1.11
CA VAL A 99 9.00 -0.94 -1.65
C VAL A 99 9.66 -0.82 -3.03
N SER A 100 10.88 -1.34 -3.18
CA SER A 100 11.58 -1.33 -4.48
C SER A 100 10.81 -2.07 -5.59
N LEU A 101 10.19 -3.21 -5.26
CA LEU A 101 9.36 -3.95 -6.22
C LEU A 101 8.10 -3.17 -6.59
N MET A 102 7.41 -2.58 -5.61
CA MET A 102 6.22 -1.76 -5.87
C MET A 102 6.57 -0.55 -6.74
N ASN A 103 7.66 0.13 -6.42
CA ASN A 103 8.11 1.28 -7.22
C ASN A 103 8.43 0.89 -8.67
N LYS A 104 9.09 -0.25 -8.89
CA LYS A 104 9.32 -0.77 -10.24
C LYS A 104 8.01 -1.07 -10.98
N ALA A 105 7.02 -1.64 -10.30
CA ALA A 105 5.72 -1.91 -10.89
C ALA A 105 5.00 -0.60 -11.26
N ILE A 106 5.02 0.40 -10.39
CA ILE A 106 4.45 1.74 -10.64
C ILE A 106 5.08 2.38 -11.87
N ILE A 107 6.41 2.36 -11.96
CA ILE A 107 7.14 2.93 -13.12
C ILE A 107 6.81 2.16 -14.40
N SER A 108 6.69 0.83 -14.35
CA SER A 108 6.35 0.03 -15.54
C SER A 108 4.96 0.33 -16.10
N GLU A 109 4.05 0.79 -15.23
CA GLU A 109 2.69 1.22 -15.60
C GLU A 109 2.59 2.74 -15.92
N GLY A 110 3.72 3.41 -16.06
CA GLY A 110 3.77 4.83 -16.42
C GLY A 110 3.68 5.80 -15.25
N GLY A 111 3.79 5.32 -14.03
CA GLY A 111 3.87 6.17 -12.85
C GLY A 111 5.21 6.92 -12.74
N PRO A 112 5.26 8.00 -11.95
CA PRO A 112 6.48 8.79 -11.80
C PRO A 112 7.59 7.99 -11.11
N PRO A 113 8.85 8.19 -11.49
CA PRO A 113 9.98 7.64 -10.73
C PRO A 113 10.14 8.39 -9.41
N ASN A 114 10.52 7.68 -8.35
CA ASN A 114 10.88 8.25 -7.04
C ASN A 114 12.36 8.63 -7.01
#